data_96cce662a6198cbe5bf677766b8ae979
#
_entry.id   96cce662a6198cbe5bf677766b8ae979
#
_cell.length_a   1.000
_cell.length_b   1.000
_cell.length_c   1.000
_cell.angle_alpha   90.00
_cell.angle_beta   90.00
_cell.angle_gamma   90.00
#
_symmetry.space_group_name_H-M   'P 1'
#
loop_
_entity.id
_entity.type
_entity.pdbx_description
1 polymer ?
#
loop_
_entity_poly.entity_id
_entity_poly.type
_entity_poly.pdbx_seq_one_letter_code
_entity_poly.pdbx_strand_id
1 'polypeptide(L)'
;MVLSGKPASILITGASSGIGEALACAYAAPDVRLFLSGRDPERLEQVASRCRESGSMVDAAVIDVTDREAMDRWISASDDVRPLDLVIANAGISGGSGSGTETTAIMRRIMDVNVGGVLNTIDLPLRRMAERGQGQIALVASLAGYRGLPSAPAYSASKAAVRALGGGLRPVYATRNVRVNVICPGFVVSRITDSNSFPMPMLMPADKAAKIIRSGLGRNQATIAFPWPMAFSSWLLGALPGWAAAPVLRRMPAKSPDCG
;
A
#
# COMPACT_ATOMS: atom_id res chain seq x y z
N MET A 1 -14.13 13.87 -16.32
CA MET A 1 -12.99 14.07 -17.23
C MET A 1 -11.93 13.03 -16.90
N VAL A 2 -11.48 12.23 -17.84
CA VAL A 2 -10.43 11.23 -17.63
C VAL A 2 -9.11 11.99 -17.62
N LEU A 3 -8.18 11.68 -16.68
CA LEU A 3 -6.79 12.12 -16.87
C LEU A 3 -6.39 11.63 -18.27
N SER A 4 -6.11 12.54 -19.19
CA SER A 4 -5.87 12.20 -20.61
C SER A 4 -4.43 11.71 -20.84
N GLY A 5 -3.88 10.91 -19.91
CA GLY A 5 -2.53 10.38 -20.06
C GLY A 5 -2.15 9.38 -18.97
N LYS A 6 -1.09 8.64 -19.21
CA LYS A 6 -0.42 7.84 -18.19
C LYS A 6 0.24 8.79 -17.19
N PRO A 7 0.26 8.46 -15.86
CA PRO A 7 0.97 9.30 -14.90
C PRO A 7 2.46 9.34 -15.25
N ALA A 8 3.02 10.53 -15.24
CA ALA A 8 4.41 10.78 -15.59
C ALA A 8 5.26 11.26 -14.41
N SER A 9 4.63 11.55 -13.26
CA SER A 9 5.27 11.88 -11.99
C SER A 9 4.62 11.04 -10.88
N ILE A 10 5.39 10.10 -10.30
CA ILE A 10 4.84 9.07 -9.43
C ILE A 10 5.69 8.97 -8.17
N LEU A 11 5.03 9.07 -7.01
CA LEU A 11 5.67 8.85 -5.70
C LEU A 11 5.21 7.52 -5.11
N ILE A 12 6.16 6.69 -4.65
CA ILE A 12 5.89 5.37 -4.07
C ILE A 12 6.65 5.23 -2.76
N THR A 13 5.93 5.01 -1.65
CA THR A 13 6.55 4.67 -0.37
C THR A 13 6.70 3.17 -0.20
N GLY A 14 7.76 2.72 0.51
CA GLY A 14 8.05 1.30 0.67
C GLY A 14 8.46 0.62 -0.64
N ALA A 15 9.20 1.34 -1.49
CA ALA A 15 9.59 0.91 -2.83
C ALA A 15 10.74 -0.11 -2.84
N SER A 16 11.40 -0.38 -1.71
CA SER A 16 12.58 -1.25 -1.63
C SER A 16 12.29 -2.76 -1.69
N SER A 17 11.03 -3.18 -1.79
CA SER A 17 10.66 -4.60 -1.90
C SER A 17 9.19 -4.81 -2.30
N GLY A 18 8.87 -6.04 -2.73
CA GLY A 18 7.50 -6.54 -2.91
C GLY A 18 6.66 -5.71 -3.86
N ILE A 19 5.45 -5.33 -3.43
CA ILE A 19 4.49 -4.59 -4.28
C ILE A 19 5.05 -3.21 -4.68
N GLY A 20 5.73 -2.50 -3.76
CA GLY A 20 6.29 -1.18 -4.03
C GLY A 20 7.38 -1.23 -5.09
N GLU A 21 8.32 -2.17 -4.98
CA GLU A 21 9.35 -2.45 -5.97
C GLU A 21 8.75 -2.82 -7.34
N ALA A 22 7.80 -3.77 -7.34
CA ALA A 22 7.17 -4.21 -8.57
C ALA A 22 6.37 -3.09 -9.26
N LEU A 23 5.75 -2.18 -8.49
CA LEU A 23 5.08 -1.00 -9.03
C LEU A 23 6.07 0.01 -9.60
N ALA A 24 7.19 0.28 -8.90
CA ALA A 24 8.25 1.15 -9.42
C ALA A 24 8.73 0.65 -10.78
N CYS A 25 9.10 -0.63 -10.88
CA CYS A 25 9.52 -1.24 -12.15
C CYS A 25 8.40 -1.24 -13.21
N ALA A 26 7.14 -1.47 -12.82
CA ALA A 26 6.03 -1.50 -13.78
C ALA A 26 5.67 -0.13 -14.35
N TYR A 27 5.96 0.96 -13.62
CA TYR A 27 5.76 2.33 -14.10
C TYR A 27 6.99 2.90 -14.78
N ALA A 28 8.17 2.31 -14.57
CA ALA A 28 9.42 2.78 -15.17
C ALA A 28 9.33 2.78 -16.71
N ALA A 29 9.55 3.96 -17.29
CA ALA A 29 9.56 4.19 -18.73
C ALA A 29 10.26 5.54 -19.03
N PRO A 30 10.69 5.80 -20.27
CA PRO A 30 11.11 7.14 -20.70
C PRO A 30 10.02 8.16 -20.37
N ASP A 31 10.42 9.39 -20.02
CA ASP A 31 9.55 10.51 -19.61
C ASP A 31 8.79 10.33 -18.27
N VAL A 32 8.94 9.21 -17.57
CA VAL A 32 8.41 9.02 -16.23
C VAL A 32 9.45 9.40 -15.19
N ARG A 33 9.03 10.21 -14.21
CA ARG A 33 9.81 10.50 -13.01
C ARG A 33 9.24 9.75 -11.82
N LEU A 34 10.11 9.01 -11.14
CA LEU A 34 9.77 8.20 -9.97
C LEU A 34 10.43 8.79 -8.73
N PHE A 35 9.65 9.07 -7.70
CA PHE A 35 10.09 9.41 -6.37
C PHE A 35 9.87 8.19 -5.48
N LEU A 36 10.96 7.54 -5.07
CA LEU A 36 10.93 6.26 -4.35
C LEU A 36 11.44 6.44 -2.94
N SER A 37 10.72 5.89 -1.94
CA SER A 37 11.26 5.85 -0.59
C SER A 37 11.21 4.45 0.01
N GLY A 38 12.17 4.21 0.91
CA GLY A 38 12.31 2.98 1.67
C GLY A 38 13.29 3.16 2.82
N ARG A 39 13.37 2.20 3.74
CA ARG A 39 14.29 2.26 4.89
C ARG A 39 15.64 1.59 4.65
N ASP A 40 15.70 0.72 3.67
CA ASP A 40 16.90 -0.03 3.30
C ASP A 40 17.56 0.64 2.10
N PRO A 41 18.73 1.29 2.28
CA PRO A 41 19.37 2.07 1.23
C PRO A 41 19.84 1.21 0.06
N GLU A 42 20.39 0.04 0.34
CA GLU A 42 20.98 -0.83 -0.70
C GLU A 42 19.89 -1.37 -1.63
N ARG A 43 18.79 -1.91 -1.06
CA ARG A 43 17.67 -2.40 -1.85
C ARG A 43 16.94 -1.30 -2.58
N LEU A 44 16.79 -0.13 -1.94
CA LEU A 44 16.15 1.00 -2.59
C LEU A 44 16.95 1.45 -3.82
N GLU A 45 18.28 1.51 -3.71
CA GLU A 45 19.14 1.86 -4.83
C GLU A 45 19.15 0.79 -5.93
N GLN A 46 19.11 -0.50 -5.59
CA GLN A 46 18.94 -1.57 -6.59
C GLN A 46 17.66 -1.40 -7.41
N VAL A 47 16.54 -1.04 -6.76
CA VAL A 47 15.29 -0.76 -7.46
C VAL A 47 15.40 0.50 -8.31
N ALA A 48 15.98 1.57 -7.76
CA ALA A 48 16.19 2.82 -8.48
C ALA A 48 17.04 2.63 -9.74
N SER A 49 18.13 1.86 -9.65
CA SER A 49 19.00 1.54 -10.80
C SER A 49 18.24 0.83 -11.90
N ARG A 50 17.47 -0.22 -11.57
CA ARG A 50 16.65 -0.92 -12.57
C ARG A 50 15.59 -0.02 -13.23
N CYS A 51 15.02 0.92 -12.47
CA CYS A 51 14.09 1.88 -13.04
C CYS A 51 14.79 2.88 -13.98
N ARG A 52 16.03 3.32 -13.64
CA ARG A 52 16.85 4.19 -14.52
C ARG A 52 17.27 3.46 -15.80
N GLU A 53 17.64 2.18 -15.71
CA GLU A 53 17.93 1.33 -16.88
C GLU A 53 16.75 1.23 -17.84
N SER A 54 15.51 1.35 -17.32
CA SER A 54 14.29 1.42 -18.12
C SER A 54 13.99 2.82 -18.68
N GLY A 55 14.91 3.78 -18.51
CA GLY A 55 14.83 5.14 -19.02
C GLY A 55 14.14 6.14 -18.12
N SER A 56 13.73 5.77 -16.91
CA SER A 56 13.07 6.71 -15.98
C SER A 56 14.06 7.62 -15.26
N MET A 57 13.64 8.83 -14.95
CA MET A 57 14.28 9.66 -13.95
C MET A 57 13.87 9.18 -12.56
N VAL A 58 14.83 8.90 -11.67
CA VAL A 58 14.54 8.35 -10.34
C VAL A 58 15.24 9.12 -9.24
N ASP A 59 14.46 9.63 -8.31
CA ASP A 59 14.89 10.22 -7.06
C ASP A 59 14.58 9.24 -5.91
N ALA A 60 15.60 8.70 -5.28
CA ALA A 60 15.47 7.74 -4.18
C ALA A 60 15.83 8.40 -2.84
N ALA A 61 14.98 8.21 -1.83
CA ALA A 61 15.17 8.79 -0.51
C ALA A 61 15.02 7.75 0.61
N VAL A 62 16.02 7.65 1.48
CA VAL A 62 15.97 6.76 2.65
C VAL A 62 15.20 7.46 3.76
N ILE A 63 13.93 7.11 3.93
CA ILE A 63 13.00 7.77 4.87
C ILE A 63 12.13 6.72 5.56
N ASP A 64 11.94 6.87 6.87
CA ASP A 64 10.88 6.17 7.60
C ASP A 64 9.57 6.97 7.46
N VAL A 65 8.52 6.33 7.00
CA VAL A 65 7.19 6.98 6.81
C VAL A 65 6.57 7.48 8.12
N THR A 66 7.09 7.07 9.27
CA THR A 66 6.66 7.56 10.58
C THR A 66 7.25 8.92 10.94
N ASP A 67 8.35 9.32 10.29
CA ASP A 67 8.92 10.66 10.42
C ASP A 67 8.14 11.65 9.55
N ARG A 68 7.17 12.31 10.20
CA ARG A 68 6.27 13.27 9.53
C ARG A 68 7.02 14.41 8.86
N GLU A 69 8.00 14.98 9.55
CA GLU A 69 8.72 16.15 9.03
C GLU A 69 9.61 15.78 7.83
N ALA A 70 10.29 14.62 7.89
CA ALA A 70 11.05 14.13 6.75
C ALA A 70 10.15 13.82 5.55
N MET A 71 8.98 13.22 5.78
CA MET A 71 7.98 12.96 4.75
C MET A 71 7.45 14.25 4.11
N ASP A 72 7.08 15.24 4.92
CA ASP A 72 6.58 16.53 4.43
C ASP A 72 7.65 17.26 3.58
N ARG A 73 8.92 17.31 4.04
CA ARG A 73 10.02 17.89 3.27
C ARG A 73 10.26 17.18 1.94
N TRP A 74 10.31 15.85 1.97
CA TRP A 74 10.57 15.05 0.78
C TRP A 74 9.44 15.15 -0.24
N ILE A 75 8.19 15.05 0.19
CA ILE A 75 7.02 15.14 -0.69
C ILE A 75 6.91 16.56 -1.29
N SER A 76 7.16 17.61 -0.48
CA SER A 76 7.17 18.97 -0.98
C SER A 76 8.22 19.16 -2.08
N ALA A 77 9.45 18.76 -1.81
CA ALA A 77 10.54 18.85 -2.78
C ALA A 77 10.24 18.04 -4.06
N SER A 78 9.63 16.86 -3.93
CA SER A 78 9.26 16.03 -5.07
C SER A 78 8.19 16.69 -5.96
N ASP A 79 7.15 17.24 -5.35
CA ASP A 79 6.05 17.90 -6.06
C ASP A 79 6.51 19.24 -6.69
N ASP A 80 7.49 19.93 -6.06
CA ASP A 80 8.09 21.18 -6.59
C ASP A 80 9.00 20.90 -7.80
N VAL A 81 9.68 19.75 -7.84
CA VAL A 81 10.45 19.30 -9.02
C VAL A 81 9.54 18.96 -10.18
N ARG A 82 8.47 18.23 -9.92
CA ARG A 82 7.43 17.90 -10.90
C ARG A 82 6.13 17.59 -10.18
N PRO A 83 5.03 18.33 -10.47
CA PRO A 83 3.73 18.04 -9.86
C PRO A 83 3.37 16.57 -9.92
N LEU A 84 3.05 15.99 -8.75
CA LEU A 84 2.78 14.56 -8.62
C LEU A 84 1.44 14.19 -9.26
N ASP A 85 1.45 13.29 -10.25
CA ASP A 85 0.25 12.76 -10.89
C ASP A 85 -0.36 11.62 -10.07
N LEU A 86 0.52 10.78 -9.46
CA LEU A 86 0.11 9.60 -8.70
C LEU A 86 0.98 9.45 -7.44
N VAL A 87 0.34 9.28 -6.31
CA VAL A 87 1.00 8.94 -5.04
C VAL A 87 0.50 7.58 -4.56
N ILE A 88 1.42 6.65 -4.31
CA ILE A 88 1.11 5.30 -3.81
C ILE A 88 1.64 5.16 -2.39
N ALA A 89 0.73 5.24 -1.41
CA ALA A 89 1.01 4.98 -0.02
C ALA A 89 1.05 3.46 0.21
N ASN A 90 2.23 2.86 -0.03
CA ASN A 90 2.42 1.41 -0.01
C ASN A 90 3.20 0.92 1.23
N ALA A 91 4.05 1.74 1.83
CA ALA A 91 4.82 1.35 3.00
C ALA A 91 3.94 0.72 4.09
N GLY A 92 4.39 -0.39 4.64
CA GLY A 92 3.67 -1.09 5.68
C GLY A 92 4.47 -2.26 6.23
N ILE A 93 4.12 -2.66 7.44
CA ILE A 93 4.66 -3.83 8.13
C ILE A 93 3.53 -4.75 8.58
N SER A 94 3.85 -6.01 8.78
CA SER A 94 2.97 -6.97 9.44
C SER A 94 3.70 -7.50 10.66
N GLY A 95 2.97 -7.72 11.73
CA GLY A 95 3.44 -8.47 12.88
C GLY A 95 2.78 -9.85 12.90
N GLY A 96 3.35 -10.74 13.62
CA GLY A 96 2.76 -12.00 14.02
C GLY A 96 3.48 -12.43 15.27
N SER A 97 2.76 -12.85 16.28
CA SER A 97 3.35 -13.50 17.44
C SER A 97 3.07 -14.99 17.32
N GLY A 98 4.09 -15.79 17.27
CA GLY A 98 3.91 -17.22 17.26
C GLY A 98 3.42 -17.79 18.58
N SER A 99 3.33 -16.95 19.60
CA SER A 99 2.68 -17.25 20.87
C SER A 99 1.19 -16.87 20.89
N GLY A 100 0.62 -16.42 19.77
CA GLY A 100 -0.82 -16.15 19.64
C GLY A 100 -1.25 -14.72 19.95
N THR A 101 -0.41 -13.86 20.52
CA THR A 101 -0.78 -12.45 20.83
C THR A 101 0.33 -11.49 20.47
N GLU A 102 0.02 -10.50 19.61
CA GLU A 102 0.92 -9.37 19.36
C GLU A 102 1.12 -8.56 20.65
N THR A 103 2.36 -8.22 20.99
CA THR A 103 2.63 -7.33 22.12
C THR A 103 2.10 -5.92 21.83
N THR A 104 1.76 -5.17 22.88
CA THR A 104 1.30 -3.77 22.72
C THR A 104 2.30 -2.91 21.95
N ALA A 105 3.60 -3.15 22.13
CA ALA A 105 4.63 -2.43 21.38
C ALA A 105 4.58 -2.72 19.88
N ILE A 106 4.41 -4.00 19.50
CA ILE A 106 4.23 -4.42 18.10
C ILE A 106 2.95 -3.82 17.52
N MET A 107 1.84 -3.88 18.27
CA MET A 107 0.56 -3.30 17.84
C MET A 107 0.68 -1.80 17.55
N ARG A 108 1.31 -1.04 18.45
CA ARG A 108 1.56 0.40 18.25
C ARG A 108 2.41 0.65 17.02
N ARG A 109 3.54 -0.06 16.87
CA ARG A 109 4.41 0.09 15.71
C ARG A 109 3.68 -0.20 14.39
N ILE A 110 2.80 -1.21 14.35
CA ILE A 110 1.99 -1.50 13.16
C ILE A 110 1.05 -0.33 12.86
N MET A 111 0.38 0.24 13.87
CA MET A 111 -0.50 1.39 13.67
C MET A 111 0.28 2.62 13.22
N ASP A 112 1.42 2.90 13.84
CA ASP A 112 2.27 4.05 13.48
C ASP A 112 2.73 3.97 12.03
N VAL A 113 3.21 2.80 11.58
CA VAL A 113 3.69 2.64 10.19
C VAL A 113 2.52 2.56 9.21
N ASN A 114 1.53 1.69 9.45
CA ASN A 114 0.52 1.36 8.46
C ASN A 114 -0.60 2.41 8.37
N VAL A 115 -0.84 3.18 9.43
CA VAL A 115 -1.86 4.24 9.46
C VAL A 115 -1.19 5.61 9.52
N GLY A 116 -0.35 5.85 10.50
CA GLY A 116 0.40 7.11 10.62
C GLY A 116 1.23 7.40 9.36
N GLY A 117 2.01 6.42 8.89
CA GLY A 117 2.80 6.53 7.66
C GLY A 117 1.95 6.78 6.41
N VAL A 118 0.74 6.20 6.32
CA VAL A 118 -0.19 6.51 5.23
C VAL A 118 -0.66 7.96 5.30
N LEU A 119 -1.04 8.44 6.49
CA LEU A 119 -1.46 9.84 6.68
C LEU A 119 -0.33 10.81 6.31
N ASN A 120 0.90 10.56 6.78
CA ASN A 120 2.08 11.36 6.43
C ASN A 120 2.37 11.35 4.91
N THR A 121 2.03 10.26 4.22
CA THR A 121 2.24 10.15 2.77
C THR A 121 1.20 10.92 1.96
N ILE A 122 -0.04 11.04 2.43
CA ILE A 122 -1.14 11.56 1.59
C ILE A 122 -1.57 12.99 1.92
N ASP A 123 -1.29 13.52 3.12
CA ASP A 123 -1.82 14.80 3.58
C ASP A 123 -1.42 15.96 2.64
N LEU A 124 -0.14 16.15 2.41
CA LEU A 124 0.36 17.22 1.53
C LEU A 124 -0.05 17.01 0.05
N PRO A 125 0.10 15.81 -0.55
CA PRO A 125 -0.35 15.58 -1.92
C PRO A 125 -1.85 15.80 -2.13
N LEU A 126 -2.70 15.37 -1.20
CA LEU A 126 -4.14 15.59 -1.30
C LEU A 126 -4.49 17.08 -1.38
N ARG A 127 -3.84 17.91 -0.56
CA ARG A 127 -4.05 19.37 -0.58
C ARG A 127 -3.60 19.97 -1.92
N ARG A 128 -2.36 19.71 -2.32
CA ARG A 128 -1.79 20.25 -3.58
C ARG A 128 -2.55 19.77 -4.83
N MET A 129 -2.93 18.48 -4.86
CA MET A 129 -3.74 17.92 -5.95
C MET A 129 -5.13 18.57 -6.02
N ALA A 130 -5.77 18.82 -4.84
CA ALA A 130 -7.08 19.45 -4.77
C ALA A 130 -7.03 20.92 -5.22
N GLU A 131 -5.97 21.65 -4.91
CA GLU A 131 -5.75 23.04 -5.33
C GLU A 131 -5.59 23.13 -6.86
N ARG A 132 -4.84 22.21 -7.48
CA ARG A 132 -4.67 22.19 -8.95
C ARG A 132 -5.76 21.43 -9.70
N GLY A 133 -6.71 20.83 -9.00
CA GLY A 133 -7.83 20.10 -9.62
C GLY A 133 -7.41 18.85 -10.40
N GLN A 134 -6.28 18.22 -10.02
CA GLN A 134 -5.74 17.05 -10.73
C GLN A 134 -4.84 16.22 -9.83
N GLY A 135 -5.00 14.89 -9.86
CA GLY A 135 -4.13 13.94 -9.20
C GLY A 135 -4.80 12.63 -8.87
N GLN A 136 -4.01 11.68 -8.37
CA GLN A 136 -4.49 10.38 -7.95
C GLN A 136 -3.72 9.88 -6.73
N ILE A 137 -4.45 9.41 -5.72
CA ILE A 137 -3.93 8.78 -4.51
C ILE A 137 -4.32 7.31 -4.50
N ALA A 138 -3.37 6.43 -4.27
CA ALA A 138 -3.58 5.00 -4.12
C ALA A 138 -3.14 4.55 -2.73
N LEU A 139 -4.04 3.95 -1.96
CA LEU A 139 -3.82 3.49 -0.60
C LEU A 139 -3.70 1.96 -0.58
N VAL A 140 -2.57 1.43 -0.14
CA VAL A 140 -2.37 -0.02 -0.06
C VAL A 140 -2.88 -0.55 1.28
N ALA A 141 -4.11 -1.06 1.26
CA ALA A 141 -4.75 -1.80 2.34
C ALA A 141 -4.40 -3.32 2.26
N SER A 142 -5.35 -4.20 2.48
CA SER A 142 -5.23 -5.66 2.34
C SER A 142 -6.61 -6.31 2.39
N LEU A 143 -6.75 -7.54 1.90
CA LEU A 143 -7.91 -8.37 2.17
C LEU A 143 -8.07 -8.67 3.66
N ALA A 144 -6.99 -8.67 4.44
CA ALA A 144 -7.02 -8.75 5.90
C ALA A 144 -7.77 -7.58 6.57
N GLY A 145 -7.99 -6.48 5.87
CA GLY A 145 -8.77 -5.33 6.35
C GLY A 145 -10.29 -5.48 6.22
N TYR A 146 -10.80 -6.60 5.73
CA TYR A 146 -12.25 -6.86 5.70
C TYR A 146 -12.77 -7.47 7.01
N ARG A 147 -11.93 -8.22 7.73
CA ARG A 147 -12.26 -8.82 9.02
C ARG A 147 -11.02 -8.91 9.90
N GLY A 148 -11.16 -8.73 11.21
CA GLY A 148 -10.08 -8.97 12.16
C GLY A 148 -9.64 -10.44 12.13
N LEU A 149 -8.36 -10.67 11.89
CA LEU A 149 -7.75 -12.00 11.88
C LEU A 149 -7.14 -12.29 13.24
N PRO A 150 -7.44 -13.46 13.86
CA PRO A 150 -6.91 -13.80 15.19
C PRO A 150 -5.38 -13.80 15.26
N SER A 151 -4.71 -14.20 14.17
CA SER A 151 -3.25 -14.29 14.10
C SER A 151 -2.54 -12.94 13.86
N ALA A 152 -3.27 -11.88 13.50
CA ALA A 152 -2.70 -10.56 13.18
C ALA A 152 -3.74 -9.45 13.43
N PRO A 153 -4.20 -9.25 14.68
CA PRO A 153 -5.29 -8.32 14.98
C PRO A 153 -4.93 -6.87 14.68
N ALA A 154 -3.74 -6.41 15.06
CA ALA A 154 -3.30 -5.03 14.80
C ALA A 154 -3.07 -4.78 13.30
N TYR A 155 -2.51 -5.74 12.58
CA TYR A 155 -2.38 -5.63 11.13
C TYR A 155 -3.76 -5.51 10.45
N SER A 156 -4.70 -6.38 10.81
CA SER A 156 -6.07 -6.32 10.28
C SER A 156 -6.75 -4.99 10.60
N ALA A 157 -6.64 -4.52 11.85
CA ALA A 157 -7.17 -3.23 12.26
C ALA A 157 -6.56 -2.07 11.46
N SER A 158 -5.23 -2.05 11.28
CA SER A 158 -4.55 -1.02 10.50
C SER A 158 -5.01 -1.01 9.04
N LYS A 159 -5.16 -2.20 8.41
CA LYS A 159 -5.61 -2.30 7.02
C LYS A 159 -7.11 -2.01 6.85
N ALA A 160 -7.93 -2.28 7.87
CA ALA A 160 -9.31 -1.83 7.91
C ALA A 160 -9.42 -0.30 8.01
N ALA A 161 -8.58 0.34 8.83
CA ALA A 161 -8.50 1.79 8.94
C ALA A 161 -8.14 2.44 7.59
N VAL A 162 -7.09 1.96 6.92
CA VAL A 162 -6.68 2.46 5.60
C VAL A 162 -7.78 2.27 4.55
N ARG A 163 -8.46 1.11 4.56
CA ARG A 163 -9.56 0.84 3.64
C ARG A 163 -10.74 1.79 3.87
N ALA A 164 -11.13 2.01 5.12
CA ALA A 164 -12.21 2.93 5.47
C ALA A 164 -11.85 4.39 5.14
N LEU A 165 -10.62 4.80 5.45
CA LEU A 165 -10.10 6.13 5.11
C LEU A 165 -10.20 6.40 3.61
N GLY A 166 -9.69 5.51 2.79
CA GLY A 166 -9.74 5.68 1.33
C GLY A 166 -11.16 5.71 0.77
N GLY A 167 -12.05 4.87 1.33
CA GLY A 167 -13.48 4.89 0.98
C GLY A 167 -14.16 6.22 1.31
N GLY A 168 -13.83 6.83 2.46
CA GLY A 168 -14.35 8.13 2.86
C GLY A 168 -13.74 9.30 2.08
N LEU A 169 -12.43 9.26 1.82
CA LEU A 169 -11.76 10.33 1.05
C LEU A 169 -12.21 10.39 -0.41
N ARG A 170 -12.52 9.26 -1.02
CA ARG A 170 -12.89 9.20 -2.44
C ARG A 170 -14.02 10.15 -2.84
N PRO A 171 -15.21 10.13 -2.23
CA PRO A 171 -16.29 11.06 -2.59
C PRO A 171 -15.94 12.53 -2.28
N VAL A 172 -15.21 12.80 -1.21
CA VAL A 172 -14.80 14.16 -0.82
C VAL A 172 -13.88 14.77 -1.88
N TYR A 173 -12.85 14.04 -2.30
CA TYR A 173 -11.85 14.56 -3.25
C TYR A 173 -12.28 14.43 -4.72
N ALA A 174 -13.29 13.63 -5.03
CA ALA A 174 -13.89 13.59 -6.36
C ALA A 174 -14.45 14.95 -6.80
N THR A 175 -14.98 15.75 -5.86
CA THR A 175 -15.45 17.13 -6.10
C THR A 175 -14.33 18.10 -6.49
N ARG A 176 -13.09 17.73 -6.18
CA ARG A 176 -11.87 18.48 -6.53
C ARG A 176 -11.09 17.82 -7.66
N ASN A 177 -11.73 16.92 -8.43
CA ASN A 177 -11.13 16.16 -9.53
C ASN A 177 -9.87 15.35 -9.14
N VAL A 178 -9.74 14.96 -7.87
CA VAL A 178 -8.69 14.07 -7.35
C VAL A 178 -9.26 12.68 -7.17
N ARG A 179 -8.56 11.68 -7.70
CA ARG A 179 -8.95 10.28 -7.61
C ARG A 179 -8.35 9.65 -6.36
N VAL A 180 -9.15 8.90 -5.63
CA VAL A 180 -8.67 8.09 -4.48
C VAL A 180 -9.06 6.64 -4.72
N ASN A 181 -8.08 5.75 -4.64
CA ASN A 181 -8.25 4.32 -4.88
C ASN A 181 -7.70 3.53 -3.69
N VAL A 182 -8.38 2.44 -3.35
CA VAL A 182 -7.94 1.52 -2.32
C VAL A 182 -7.51 0.21 -2.96
N ILE A 183 -6.32 -0.26 -2.65
CA ILE A 183 -5.76 -1.52 -3.13
C ILE A 183 -5.85 -2.53 -2.00
N CYS A 184 -6.52 -3.66 -2.22
CA CYS A 184 -6.69 -4.73 -1.25
C CYS A 184 -6.08 -6.03 -1.77
N PRO A 185 -4.76 -6.22 -1.70
CA PRO A 185 -4.12 -7.47 -2.11
C PRO A 185 -4.41 -8.60 -1.11
N GLY A 186 -4.42 -9.83 -1.64
CA GLY A 186 -4.24 -11.05 -0.86
C GLY A 186 -2.75 -11.30 -0.59
N PHE A 187 -2.34 -12.58 -0.65
CA PHE A 187 -0.92 -12.93 -0.50
C PHE A 187 -0.15 -12.59 -1.78
N VAL A 188 0.85 -11.73 -1.63
CA VAL A 188 1.78 -11.32 -2.69
C VAL A 188 3.19 -11.56 -2.21
N VAL A 189 4.03 -12.19 -3.02
CA VAL A 189 5.45 -12.44 -2.72
C VAL A 189 6.13 -11.15 -2.29
N SER A 190 6.61 -11.13 -1.06
CA SER A 190 7.24 -9.96 -0.43
C SER A 190 7.88 -10.39 0.89
N ARG A 191 8.73 -9.55 1.48
CA ARG A 191 9.29 -9.80 2.82
C ARG A 191 8.22 -10.07 3.90
N ILE A 192 7.03 -9.48 3.77
CA ILE A 192 5.92 -9.74 4.68
C ILE A 192 5.44 -11.18 4.57
N THR A 193 5.47 -11.76 3.36
CA THR A 193 5.06 -13.14 3.12
C THR A 193 6.18 -14.14 3.36
N ASP A 194 7.45 -13.73 3.20
CA ASP A 194 8.61 -14.61 3.41
C ASP A 194 8.74 -15.04 4.89
N SER A 195 8.28 -14.21 5.81
CA SER A 195 8.22 -14.51 7.25
C SER A 195 7.03 -15.40 7.66
N ASN A 196 6.15 -15.77 6.73
CA ASN A 196 4.98 -16.60 7.05
C ASN A 196 5.31 -18.09 6.90
N SER A 197 5.08 -18.87 7.95
CA SER A 197 5.27 -20.33 7.98
C SER A 197 3.98 -21.12 7.74
N PHE A 198 2.88 -20.47 7.37
CA PHE A 198 1.59 -21.10 7.11
C PHE A 198 1.26 -21.11 5.61
N PRO A 199 0.36 -22.03 5.16
CA PRO A 199 -0.07 -22.06 3.77
C PRO A 199 -0.70 -20.74 3.33
N MET A 200 -0.20 -20.17 2.24
CA MET A 200 -0.71 -18.95 1.63
C MET A 200 -1.44 -19.27 0.33
N PRO A 201 -2.75 -19.54 0.38
CA PRO A 201 -3.48 -19.88 -0.81
C PRO A 201 -3.45 -18.73 -1.82
N MET A 202 -3.32 -19.07 -3.11
CA MET A 202 -3.26 -18.12 -4.21
C MET A 202 -2.15 -17.06 -4.07
N LEU A 203 -1.01 -17.43 -3.45
CA LEU A 203 0.18 -16.57 -3.42
C LEU A 203 0.53 -16.11 -4.84
N MET A 204 0.65 -14.81 -5.01
CA MET A 204 0.82 -14.18 -6.31
C MET A 204 2.20 -13.53 -6.43
N PRO A 205 2.89 -13.66 -7.57
CA PRO A 205 4.11 -12.90 -7.86
C PRO A 205 3.84 -11.38 -7.84
N ALA A 206 4.81 -10.60 -7.35
CA ALA A 206 4.65 -9.15 -7.18
C ALA A 206 4.47 -8.41 -8.52
N ASP A 207 5.11 -8.88 -9.60
CA ASP A 207 4.93 -8.32 -10.95
C ASP A 207 3.51 -8.49 -11.48
N LYS A 208 2.87 -9.64 -11.21
CA LYS A 208 1.46 -9.87 -11.55
C LYS A 208 0.53 -8.97 -10.74
N ALA A 209 0.81 -8.79 -9.44
CA ALA A 209 0.08 -7.87 -8.60
C ALA A 209 0.21 -6.42 -9.10
N ALA A 210 1.42 -5.98 -9.46
CA ALA A 210 1.66 -4.65 -10.01
C ALA A 210 0.89 -4.40 -11.32
N LYS A 211 0.79 -5.38 -12.21
CA LYS A 211 -0.01 -5.27 -13.46
C LYS A 211 -1.51 -5.08 -13.15
N ILE A 212 -2.06 -5.84 -12.19
CA ILE A 212 -3.45 -5.71 -11.76
C ILE A 212 -3.70 -4.32 -11.16
N ILE A 213 -2.82 -3.87 -10.25
CA ILE A 213 -2.92 -2.58 -9.60
C ILE A 213 -2.87 -1.45 -10.64
N ARG A 214 -1.87 -1.45 -11.52
CA ARG A 214 -1.71 -0.43 -12.57
C ARG A 214 -2.92 -0.35 -13.48
N SER A 215 -3.47 -1.50 -13.87
CA SER A 215 -4.69 -1.57 -14.68
C SER A 215 -5.92 -1.01 -13.93
N GLY A 216 -6.08 -1.35 -12.64
CA GLY A 216 -7.17 -0.86 -11.80
C GLY A 216 -7.07 0.65 -11.56
N LEU A 217 -5.87 1.18 -11.31
CA LEU A 217 -5.62 2.62 -11.16
C LEU A 217 -5.92 3.37 -12.45
N GLY A 218 -5.48 2.85 -13.60
CA GLY A 218 -5.79 3.45 -14.91
C GLY A 218 -7.30 3.55 -15.20
N ARG A 219 -8.08 2.59 -14.72
CA ARG A 219 -9.55 2.59 -14.80
C ARG A 219 -10.25 3.33 -13.65
N ASN A 220 -9.49 3.95 -12.76
CA ASN A 220 -9.99 4.61 -11.55
C ASN A 220 -10.95 3.74 -10.71
N GLN A 221 -10.66 2.46 -10.56
CA GLN A 221 -11.47 1.55 -9.73
C GLN A 221 -11.41 2.00 -8.26
N ALA A 222 -12.57 2.12 -7.62
CA ALA A 222 -12.65 2.54 -6.21
C ALA A 222 -11.86 1.60 -5.29
N THR A 223 -12.05 0.29 -5.49
CA THR A 223 -11.34 -0.77 -4.77
C THR A 223 -10.76 -1.77 -5.76
N ILE A 224 -9.46 -2.01 -5.66
CA ILE A 224 -8.71 -2.97 -6.47
C ILE A 224 -8.38 -4.15 -5.55
N ALA A 225 -9.29 -5.14 -5.47
CA ALA A 225 -9.16 -6.31 -4.62
C ALA A 225 -8.82 -7.55 -5.45
N PHE A 226 -7.79 -8.28 -5.05
CA PHE A 226 -7.33 -9.48 -5.78
C PHE A 226 -6.57 -10.46 -4.88
N PRO A 227 -6.50 -11.78 -5.26
CA PRO A 227 -7.25 -12.42 -6.35
C PRO A 227 -8.76 -12.45 -6.04
N TRP A 228 -9.61 -12.42 -7.08
CA TRP A 228 -11.05 -12.23 -6.91
C TRP A 228 -11.75 -13.29 -6.02
N PRO A 229 -11.37 -14.59 -6.03
CA PRO A 229 -12.05 -15.55 -5.17
C PRO A 229 -11.77 -15.26 -3.69
N MET A 230 -10.52 -14.90 -3.35
CA MET A 230 -10.14 -14.52 -2.00
C MET A 230 -10.76 -13.18 -1.61
N ALA A 231 -10.87 -12.24 -2.54
CA ALA A 231 -11.52 -10.95 -2.30
C ALA A 231 -13.00 -11.13 -1.97
N PHE A 232 -13.70 -11.99 -2.71
CA PHE A 232 -15.11 -12.30 -2.47
C PHE A 232 -15.30 -12.99 -1.10
N SER A 233 -14.49 -14.01 -0.79
CA SER A 233 -14.58 -14.70 0.51
C SER A 233 -14.25 -13.78 1.69
N SER A 234 -13.27 -12.90 1.54
CA SER A 234 -12.93 -11.91 2.58
C SER A 234 -14.06 -10.88 2.78
N TRP A 235 -14.65 -10.42 1.69
CA TRP A 235 -15.80 -9.52 1.75
C TRP A 235 -17.00 -10.19 2.43
N LEU A 236 -17.33 -11.42 2.04
CA LEU A 236 -18.41 -12.19 2.65
C LEU A 236 -18.18 -12.41 4.15
N LEU A 237 -16.96 -12.85 4.52
CA LEU A 237 -16.58 -13.03 5.93
C LEU A 237 -16.71 -11.72 6.71
N GLY A 238 -16.33 -10.58 6.09
CA GLY A 238 -16.48 -9.25 6.68
C GLY A 238 -17.92 -8.83 6.93
N ALA A 239 -18.84 -9.26 6.06
CA ALA A 239 -20.28 -8.95 6.16
C ALA A 239 -21.03 -9.85 7.16
N LEU A 240 -20.47 -11.01 7.52
CA LEU A 240 -21.13 -11.92 8.47
C LEU A 240 -21.16 -11.34 9.89
N PRO A 241 -22.25 -11.58 10.65
CA PRO A 241 -22.26 -11.28 12.08
C PRO A 241 -21.20 -12.09 12.83
N GLY A 242 -20.75 -11.61 13.99
CA GLY A 242 -19.62 -12.18 14.75
C GLY A 242 -19.79 -13.67 15.04
N TRP A 243 -20.97 -14.08 15.43
CA TRP A 243 -21.29 -15.50 15.75
C TRP A 243 -21.14 -16.43 14.55
N ALA A 244 -21.48 -15.97 13.34
CA ALA A 244 -21.36 -16.76 12.12
C ALA A 244 -19.91 -16.82 11.60
N ALA A 245 -19.12 -15.76 11.81
CA ALA A 245 -17.72 -15.71 11.41
C ALA A 245 -16.80 -16.47 12.37
N ALA A 246 -17.15 -16.57 13.66
CA ALA A 246 -16.29 -17.15 14.70
C ALA A 246 -15.81 -18.60 14.42
N PRO A 247 -16.62 -19.54 13.92
CA PRO A 247 -16.17 -20.89 13.59
C PRO A 247 -15.09 -20.91 12.50
N VAL A 248 -15.19 -20.03 11.50
CA VAL A 248 -14.21 -19.88 10.41
C VAL A 248 -12.91 -19.31 10.96
N LEU A 249 -12.98 -18.24 11.74
CA LEU A 249 -11.82 -17.56 12.30
C LEU A 249 -11.01 -18.47 13.24
N ARG A 250 -11.68 -19.32 14.04
CA ARG A 250 -11.01 -20.28 14.95
C ARG A 250 -10.20 -21.35 14.23
N ARG A 251 -10.50 -21.63 12.95
CA ARG A 251 -9.81 -22.63 12.11
C ARG A 251 -8.68 -22.02 11.29
N MET A 252 -8.51 -20.70 11.31
CA MET A 252 -7.43 -20.06 10.58
C MET A 252 -6.07 -20.38 11.23
N PRO A 253 -5.03 -20.63 10.42
CA PRO A 253 -3.70 -20.93 10.94
C PRO A 253 -3.13 -19.74 11.73
N ALA A 254 -2.43 -20.04 12.82
CA ALA A 254 -1.68 -19.03 13.55
C ALA A 254 -0.41 -18.64 12.77
N LYS A 255 -0.01 -17.39 12.86
CA LYS A 255 1.26 -16.93 12.32
C LYS A 255 2.37 -17.31 13.29
N SER A 256 3.48 -17.90 12.79
CA SER A 256 4.64 -18.23 13.62
C SER A 256 5.33 -16.97 14.16
N PRO A 257 6.07 -17.06 15.31
CA PRO A 257 6.90 -15.96 15.77
C PRO A 257 7.96 -15.67 14.72
N ASP A 258 8.13 -14.41 14.38
CA ASP A 258 9.33 -14.02 13.67
C ASP A 258 10.52 -14.26 14.61
N CYS A 259 11.39 -15.19 14.24
CA CYS A 259 12.77 -15.18 14.65
C CYS A 259 13.39 -14.00 13.93
N GLY A 260 13.42 -12.85 14.61
CA GLY A 260 13.78 -11.56 14.11
C GLY A 260 15.21 -11.28 13.92
#